data_96183d8fa6326fbddacfeb557d36f10e
#
_entry.id   96183d8fa6326fbddacfeb557d36f10e
#
_cell.length_a   1.000
_cell.length_b   1.000
_cell.length_c   1.000
_cell.angle_alpha   90.00
_cell.angle_beta   90.00
_cell.angle_gamma   90.00
#
_symmetry.space_group_name_H-M   'P 1'
#
loop_
_entity.id
_entity.type
_entity.pdbx_description
1 polymer ?
#
loop_
_entity_poly.entity_id
_entity_poly.type
_entity_poly.pdbx_seq_one_letter_code
_entity_poly.pdbx_strand_id
1 'polypeptide(L)'
;PRLDLKPLDDIDELPVYGRDSRVRVKNIKGPWQEVTLKVHWLSEIDTPEFEAFLVTARDAFLEQTTRSRDNTADLEPWKVLGRKWHRLQKGFPPGKRVRWPAELVDLLADQLQAVGPDVVVDWTGRNSVSFRLTPGGPVWAQLWTKRVQSLELFLLGPPGTIPLGRVAGLGQAREITGYKGGREAVKISFNSLKQARHADVERLLRDHRAGCGSS
;
A
#
# COMPACT_ATOMS: atom_id res chain seq x y z
N PRO A 1 2.58 11.95 2.57
CA PRO A 1 2.08 12.76 3.65
C PRO A 1 0.71 13.27 3.24
N ARG A 2 -0.28 13.06 4.11
CA ARG A 2 -1.45 13.90 4.04
C ARG A 2 -0.92 15.31 4.32
N LEU A 3 -1.28 16.29 3.51
CA LEU A 3 -1.29 17.64 3.96
C LEU A 3 -1.86 17.63 5.37
N ASP A 4 -1.16 18.23 6.29
CA ASP A 4 -1.78 18.64 7.55
C ASP A 4 -2.66 19.82 7.17
N LEU A 5 -3.92 19.49 6.85
CA LEU A 5 -4.90 20.44 6.31
C LEU A 5 -5.66 21.14 7.42
N LYS A 6 -5.09 21.14 8.64
CA LYS A 6 -5.65 21.92 9.74
C LYS A 6 -6.14 23.31 9.30
N PRO A 7 -5.40 24.06 8.46
CA PRO A 7 -5.90 25.35 8.01
C PRO A 7 -7.15 25.30 7.13
N LEU A 8 -7.43 24.15 6.47
CA LEU A 8 -8.59 23.98 5.61
C LEU A 8 -9.67 23.11 6.26
N ASP A 9 -9.31 22.27 7.22
CA ASP A 9 -10.28 21.51 8.03
C ASP A 9 -11.06 22.43 8.99
N ASP A 10 -10.43 23.53 9.44
CA ASP A 10 -11.05 24.55 10.30
C ASP A 10 -11.93 25.55 9.52
N ILE A 11 -12.08 25.38 8.20
CA ILE A 11 -12.91 26.26 7.36
C ILE A 11 -14.39 26.20 7.74
N ASP A 12 -14.85 25.08 8.31
CA ASP A 12 -16.21 24.92 8.82
C ASP A 12 -16.46 25.78 10.05
N GLU A 13 -15.41 26.26 10.70
CA GLU A 13 -15.46 27.18 11.85
C GLU A 13 -15.50 28.64 11.43
N LEU A 14 -15.29 28.94 10.15
CA LEU A 14 -15.47 30.32 9.66
C LEU A 14 -16.93 30.72 9.79
N PRO A 15 -17.29 31.74 10.60
CA PRO A 15 -18.68 32.04 10.97
C PRO A 15 -19.59 32.37 9.78
N VAL A 16 -18.99 32.77 8.66
CA VAL A 16 -19.71 33.18 7.45
C VAL A 16 -20.01 31.99 6.54
N TYR A 17 -19.16 30.94 6.57
CA TYR A 17 -19.24 29.86 5.59
C TYR A 17 -19.73 28.53 6.18
N GLY A 18 -19.56 28.29 7.50
CA GLY A 18 -19.88 27.03 8.14
C GLY A 18 -21.37 26.81 8.44
N ARG A 19 -22.17 27.88 8.59
CA ARG A 19 -23.56 27.77 9.07
C ARG A 19 -24.56 27.19 8.07
N ASP A 20 -24.26 27.24 6.76
CA ASP A 20 -25.26 26.93 5.71
C ASP A 20 -24.81 25.83 4.74
N SER A 21 -23.86 24.97 5.09
CA SER A 21 -23.30 23.94 4.19
C SER A 21 -22.80 24.52 2.86
N ARG A 22 -22.34 25.78 2.84
CA ARG A 22 -21.86 26.47 1.67
C ARG A 22 -20.44 26.13 1.30
N VAL A 23 -19.73 25.48 2.25
CA VAL A 23 -18.35 24.99 2.05
C VAL A 23 -18.36 23.51 1.81
N ARG A 24 -17.72 23.07 0.76
CA ARG A 24 -17.44 21.66 0.49
C ARG A 24 -15.97 21.45 0.32
N VAL A 25 -15.40 20.55 1.14
CA VAL A 25 -14.04 20.07 0.97
C VAL A 25 -14.09 18.65 0.40
N LYS A 26 -13.45 18.44 -0.74
CA LYS A 26 -13.39 17.17 -1.42
C LYS A 26 -11.94 16.77 -1.67
N ASN A 27 -11.56 15.57 -1.23
CA ASN A 27 -10.28 14.99 -1.61
C ASN A 27 -10.31 14.59 -3.08
N ILE A 28 -9.44 15.18 -3.89
CA ILE A 28 -9.25 14.82 -5.29
C ILE A 28 -8.00 13.93 -5.44
N LYS A 29 -7.68 13.55 -6.65
CA LYS A 29 -6.59 12.62 -6.92
C LYS A 29 -5.24 13.18 -6.43
N GLY A 30 -4.53 12.39 -5.63
CA GLY A 30 -3.23 12.77 -5.06
C GLY A 30 -3.37 13.53 -3.73
N PRO A 31 -2.44 14.44 -3.42
CA PRO A 31 -2.43 15.21 -2.18
C PRO A 31 -3.35 16.45 -2.23
N TRP A 32 -4.12 16.60 -3.28
CA TRP A 32 -4.92 17.80 -3.52
C TRP A 32 -6.30 17.71 -2.91
N GLN A 33 -6.75 18.83 -2.40
CA GLN A 33 -8.15 19.05 -2.01
C GLN A 33 -8.77 20.13 -2.89
N GLU A 34 -10.02 19.93 -3.20
CA GLU A 34 -10.89 20.91 -3.83
C GLU A 34 -11.77 21.51 -2.75
N VAL A 35 -11.71 22.83 -2.59
CA VAL A 35 -12.62 23.57 -1.73
C VAL A 35 -13.58 24.33 -2.60
N THR A 36 -14.86 24.04 -2.48
CA THR A 36 -15.92 24.72 -3.19
C THR A 36 -16.66 25.64 -2.23
N LEU A 37 -16.64 26.93 -2.49
CA LEU A 37 -17.40 27.94 -1.76
C LEU A 37 -18.60 28.37 -2.60
N LYS A 38 -19.80 28.38 -2.00
CA LYS A 38 -20.99 28.96 -2.62
C LYS A 38 -21.20 30.37 -2.08
N VAL A 39 -21.08 31.34 -2.97
CA VAL A 39 -21.24 32.75 -2.68
C VAL A 39 -22.53 33.25 -3.35
N HIS A 40 -23.40 33.94 -2.63
CA HIS A 40 -24.63 34.48 -3.15
C HIS A 40 -24.50 35.95 -3.48
N TRP A 41 -23.65 36.67 -2.74
CA TRP A 41 -23.47 38.12 -2.92
C TRP A 41 -21.98 38.46 -2.94
N LEU A 42 -21.60 39.44 -3.76
CA LEU A 42 -20.21 39.90 -3.83
C LEU A 42 -19.68 40.41 -2.49
N SER A 43 -20.54 40.98 -1.65
CA SER A 43 -20.17 41.41 -0.30
C SER A 43 -19.71 40.26 0.63
N GLU A 44 -20.04 39.02 0.31
CA GLU A 44 -19.58 37.86 1.10
C GLU A 44 -18.11 37.53 0.86
N ILE A 45 -17.56 37.95 -0.30
CA ILE A 45 -16.13 37.76 -0.62
C ILE A 45 -15.29 39.02 -0.38
N ASP A 46 -15.93 40.14 -0.11
CA ASP A 46 -15.28 41.41 0.24
C ASP A 46 -15.22 41.54 1.77
N THR A 47 -14.66 40.54 2.40
CA THR A 47 -14.51 40.46 3.86
C THR A 47 -13.08 40.08 4.26
N PRO A 48 -12.58 40.59 5.42
CA PRO A 48 -11.27 40.23 5.93
C PRO A 48 -11.10 38.72 6.14
N GLU A 49 -12.17 38.02 6.50
CA GLU A 49 -12.19 36.58 6.71
C GLU A 49 -11.96 35.81 5.41
N PHE A 50 -12.57 36.27 4.29
CA PHE A 50 -12.35 35.66 2.99
C PHE A 50 -10.92 35.91 2.49
N GLU A 51 -10.38 37.11 2.72
CA GLU A 51 -8.99 37.42 2.39
C GLU A 51 -8.02 36.55 3.21
N ALA A 52 -8.26 36.40 4.51
CA ALA A 52 -7.47 35.53 5.38
C ALA A 52 -7.53 34.08 4.92
N PHE A 53 -8.70 33.59 4.49
CA PHE A 53 -8.84 32.27 3.89
C PHE A 53 -8.00 32.10 2.63
N LEU A 54 -8.04 33.08 1.69
CA LEU A 54 -7.23 33.02 0.48
C LEU A 54 -5.72 33.00 0.76
N VAL A 55 -5.27 33.81 1.74
CA VAL A 55 -3.87 33.83 2.17
C VAL A 55 -3.48 32.45 2.73
N THR A 56 -4.30 31.89 3.61
CA THR A 56 -4.06 30.57 4.20
C THR A 56 -3.99 29.47 3.13
N ALA A 57 -4.92 29.48 2.20
CA ALA A 57 -4.95 28.51 1.10
C ALA A 57 -3.75 28.65 0.16
N ARG A 58 -3.31 29.89 -0.13
CA ARG A 58 -2.09 30.17 -0.90
C ARG A 58 -0.86 29.66 -0.19
N ASP A 59 -0.73 29.92 1.09
CA ASP A 59 0.44 29.55 1.88
C ASP A 59 0.54 28.04 2.03
N ALA A 60 -0.57 27.35 2.28
CA ALA A 60 -0.66 25.90 2.26
C ALA A 60 -0.26 25.31 0.90
N PHE A 61 -0.69 25.93 -0.21
CA PHE A 61 -0.30 25.54 -1.56
C PHE A 61 1.19 25.73 -1.81
N LEU A 62 1.76 26.87 -1.42
CA LEU A 62 3.18 27.18 -1.59
C LEU A 62 4.05 26.24 -0.74
N GLU A 63 3.68 26.00 0.50
CA GLU A 63 4.37 25.07 1.38
C GLU A 63 4.37 23.66 0.80
N GLN A 64 3.23 23.19 0.27
CA GLN A 64 3.11 21.90 -0.37
C GLN A 64 3.95 21.80 -1.64
N THR A 65 3.95 22.83 -2.50
CA THR A 65 4.73 22.82 -3.74
C THR A 65 6.22 22.90 -3.46
N THR A 66 6.66 23.61 -2.42
CA THR A 66 8.05 23.66 -1.99
C THR A 66 8.49 22.31 -1.43
N ARG A 67 7.71 21.71 -0.52
CA ARG A 67 7.97 20.36 0.01
C ARG A 67 7.98 19.30 -1.09
N SER A 68 7.11 19.42 -2.09
CA SER A 68 7.01 18.47 -3.21
C SER A 68 8.22 18.56 -4.17
N ARG A 69 8.87 19.72 -4.28
CA ARG A 69 10.11 19.88 -5.07
C ARG A 69 11.33 19.27 -4.38
N ASP A 70 11.38 19.34 -3.06
CA ASP A 70 12.53 18.84 -2.30
C ASP A 70 12.42 17.35 -1.93
N ASN A 71 11.25 16.73 -2.11
CA ASN A 71 10.99 15.41 -1.58
C ASN A 71 10.23 14.52 -2.59
N THR A 72 10.98 13.85 -3.47
CA THR A 72 10.46 12.74 -4.30
C THR A 72 9.82 11.64 -3.45
N ALA A 73 10.13 11.56 -2.16
CA ALA A 73 9.51 10.67 -1.19
C ALA A 73 8.01 10.94 -0.99
N ASP A 74 7.55 12.18 -1.14
CA ASP A 74 6.12 12.54 -1.05
C ASP A 74 5.32 12.03 -2.23
N LEU A 75 5.96 11.85 -3.39
CA LEU A 75 5.33 11.27 -4.59
C LEU A 75 5.19 9.76 -4.51
N GLU A 76 6.03 9.09 -3.71
CA GLU A 76 6.06 7.64 -3.58
C GLU A 76 6.12 7.20 -2.10
N PRO A 77 5.06 7.45 -1.32
CA PRO A 77 5.06 7.20 0.13
C PRO A 77 5.31 5.73 0.47
N TRP A 78 5.06 4.80 -0.44
CA TRP A 78 5.39 3.39 -0.25
C TRP A 78 6.89 3.13 -0.18
N LYS A 79 7.73 3.91 -0.89
CA LYS A 79 9.18 3.79 -0.81
C LYS A 79 9.73 4.23 0.53
N VAL A 80 9.16 5.31 1.08
CA VAL A 80 9.58 5.87 2.38
C VAL A 80 9.04 5.06 3.55
N LEU A 81 7.75 4.73 3.51
CA LEU A 81 7.09 4.02 4.59
C LEU A 81 7.40 2.52 4.61
N GLY A 82 7.81 1.94 3.46
CA GLY A 82 8.20 0.55 3.34
C GLY A 82 7.22 -0.43 4.02
N ARG A 83 7.70 -1.22 4.98
CA ARG A 83 6.88 -2.17 5.76
C ARG A 83 5.62 -1.52 6.35
N LYS A 84 5.72 -0.28 6.83
CA LYS A 84 4.62 0.49 7.40
C LYS A 84 3.51 0.76 6.38
N TRP A 85 3.87 1.05 5.12
CA TRP A 85 2.91 1.22 4.03
C TRP A 85 2.03 -0.01 3.83
N HIS A 86 2.64 -1.15 3.70
CA HIS A 86 1.95 -2.42 3.46
C HIS A 86 1.08 -2.83 4.65
N ARG A 87 1.57 -2.63 5.86
CA ARG A 87 0.86 -2.93 7.11
C ARG A 87 -0.38 -2.06 7.32
N LEU A 88 -0.27 -0.76 7.05
CA LEU A 88 -1.37 0.20 7.16
C LEU A 88 -2.27 0.20 5.91
N GLN A 89 -1.94 -0.62 4.91
CA GLN A 89 -2.75 -0.83 3.71
C GLN A 89 -3.07 0.47 2.95
N LYS A 90 -2.10 1.39 2.90
CA LYS A 90 -2.26 2.70 2.24
C LYS A 90 -2.51 2.61 0.72
N GLY A 91 -2.26 1.44 0.11
CA GLY A 91 -2.52 1.19 -1.31
C GLY A 91 -3.99 0.93 -1.66
N PHE A 92 -4.87 0.79 -0.68
CA PHE A 92 -6.28 0.51 -0.92
C PHE A 92 -7.06 1.76 -1.30
N PRO A 93 -8.07 1.65 -2.19
CA PRO A 93 -9.00 2.73 -2.45
C PRO A 93 -9.71 3.18 -1.17
N PRO A 94 -10.00 4.46 -1.02
CA PRO A 94 -10.76 4.98 0.11
C PRO A 94 -12.10 4.22 0.29
N GLY A 95 -12.46 3.93 1.53
CA GLY A 95 -13.71 3.24 1.87
C GLY A 95 -13.72 1.72 1.74
N LYS A 96 -12.66 1.09 1.23
CA LYS A 96 -12.56 -0.37 1.20
C LYS A 96 -11.83 -0.88 2.44
N ARG A 97 -12.54 -1.62 3.28
CA ARG A 97 -11.95 -2.32 4.42
C ARG A 97 -11.38 -3.65 3.98
N VAL A 98 -10.15 -3.90 4.37
CA VAL A 98 -9.47 -5.17 4.16
C VAL A 98 -10.07 -6.24 5.05
N ARG A 99 -10.20 -7.46 4.54
CA ARG A 99 -10.79 -8.61 5.23
C ARG A 99 -9.77 -9.55 5.88
N TRP A 100 -8.51 -9.15 5.91
CA TRP A 100 -7.42 -9.89 6.54
C TRP A 100 -6.65 -9.00 7.52
N PRO A 101 -6.09 -9.56 8.62
CA PRO A 101 -5.39 -8.79 9.64
C PRO A 101 -4.04 -8.28 9.14
N ALA A 102 -3.66 -7.06 9.55
CA ALA A 102 -2.40 -6.42 9.13
C ALA A 102 -1.15 -7.20 9.57
N GLU A 103 -1.25 -7.89 10.71
CA GLU A 103 -0.20 -8.77 11.27
C GLU A 103 0.15 -9.94 10.34
N LEU A 104 -0.74 -10.27 9.40
CA LEU A 104 -0.50 -11.32 8.41
C LEU A 104 0.67 -10.97 7.47
N VAL A 105 0.85 -9.67 7.17
CA VAL A 105 2.00 -9.19 6.40
C VAL A 105 3.30 -9.44 7.14
N ASP A 106 3.33 -9.13 8.45
CA ASP A 106 4.51 -9.34 9.27
C ASP A 106 4.83 -10.83 9.39
N LEU A 107 3.83 -11.65 9.71
CA LEU A 107 4.01 -13.09 9.89
C LEU A 107 4.58 -13.76 8.62
N LEU A 108 3.97 -13.51 7.46
CA LEU A 108 4.44 -14.14 6.21
C LEU A 108 5.79 -13.57 5.76
N ALA A 109 6.05 -12.27 5.99
CA ALA A 109 7.36 -11.71 5.68
C ALA A 109 8.46 -12.29 6.56
N ASP A 110 8.20 -12.43 7.85
CA ASP A 110 9.15 -13.03 8.80
C ASP A 110 9.41 -14.52 8.48
N GLN A 111 8.37 -15.28 8.11
CA GLN A 111 8.51 -16.67 7.65
C GLN A 111 9.35 -16.77 6.36
N LEU A 112 9.11 -15.87 5.38
CA LEU A 112 9.88 -15.82 4.14
C LEU A 112 11.35 -15.45 4.37
N GLN A 113 11.64 -14.59 5.34
CA GLN A 113 13.03 -14.27 5.73
C GLN A 113 13.70 -15.39 6.52
N ALA A 114 12.95 -16.10 7.35
CA ALA A 114 13.47 -17.19 8.17
C ALA A 114 13.92 -18.42 7.38
N VAL A 115 13.57 -18.52 6.07
CA VAL A 115 14.04 -19.65 5.25
C VAL A 115 15.53 -19.59 4.91
N GLY A 116 16.17 -18.43 5.09
CA GLY A 116 17.62 -18.30 4.95
C GLY A 116 18.12 -16.88 5.19
N PRO A 117 19.37 -16.73 5.67
CA PRO A 117 19.98 -15.44 6.02
C PRO A 117 20.27 -14.56 4.79
N ASP A 118 20.28 -15.14 3.61
CA ASP A 118 20.55 -14.51 2.32
C ASP A 118 19.29 -13.86 1.70
N VAL A 119 18.13 -14.07 2.29
CA VAL A 119 16.88 -13.51 1.75
C VAL A 119 16.83 -11.98 1.90
N VAL A 120 16.81 -11.30 0.77
CA VAL A 120 16.68 -9.84 0.68
C VAL A 120 15.22 -9.46 0.46
N VAL A 121 14.73 -8.56 1.31
CA VAL A 121 13.33 -8.06 1.23
C VAL A 121 13.29 -6.66 0.66
N ASP A 122 12.48 -6.48 -0.37
CA ASP A 122 12.21 -5.19 -0.97
C ASP A 122 10.78 -4.72 -0.63
N TRP A 123 10.69 -3.74 0.26
CA TRP A 123 9.45 -3.12 0.71
C TRP A 123 9.02 -1.91 -0.14
N THR A 124 9.80 -1.55 -1.16
CA THR A 124 9.59 -0.32 -1.93
C THR A 124 8.52 -0.43 -3.01
N GLY A 125 7.93 -1.58 -3.19
CA GLY A 125 6.83 -1.78 -4.13
C GLY A 125 5.53 -1.15 -3.63
N ARG A 126 4.76 -0.51 -4.51
CA ARG A 126 3.48 0.11 -4.13
C ARG A 126 2.42 -0.90 -3.69
N ASN A 127 2.36 -2.04 -4.34
CA ASN A 127 1.28 -3.03 -4.21
C ASN A 127 1.75 -4.37 -3.67
N SER A 128 3.06 -4.59 -3.62
CA SER A 128 3.66 -5.86 -3.24
C SER A 128 5.01 -5.68 -2.56
N VAL A 129 5.36 -6.65 -1.73
CA VAL A 129 6.69 -6.83 -1.13
C VAL A 129 7.36 -7.94 -1.89
N SER A 130 8.60 -7.74 -2.32
CA SER A 130 9.35 -8.73 -3.09
C SER A 130 10.47 -9.35 -2.27
N PHE A 131 10.70 -10.65 -2.46
CA PHE A 131 11.75 -11.43 -1.79
C PHE A 131 12.70 -12.00 -2.85
N ARG A 132 14.00 -11.85 -2.62
CA ARG A 132 15.09 -12.30 -3.49
C ARG A 132 16.08 -13.12 -2.69
N LEU A 133 16.71 -14.11 -3.32
CA LEU A 133 17.76 -14.91 -2.68
C LEU A 133 19.12 -14.19 -2.66
N THR A 134 19.30 -13.23 -3.56
CA THR A 134 20.52 -12.40 -3.63
C THR A 134 20.15 -10.97 -3.98
N PRO A 135 20.94 -9.96 -3.59
CA PRO A 135 20.75 -8.59 -4.05
C PRO A 135 20.73 -8.50 -5.58
N GLY A 136 19.67 -7.88 -6.14
CA GLY A 136 19.52 -7.77 -7.60
C GLY A 136 19.09 -9.05 -8.32
N GLY A 137 19.04 -10.19 -7.63
CA GLY A 137 18.62 -11.48 -8.17
C GLY A 137 17.13 -11.54 -8.53
N PRO A 138 16.68 -12.63 -9.13
CA PRO A 138 15.27 -12.83 -9.46
C PRO A 138 14.39 -12.86 -8.20
N VAL A 139 13.19 -12.32 -8.32
CA VAL A 139 12.19 -12.44 -7.25
C VAL A 139 11.73 -13.89 -7.17
N TRP A 140 11.85 -14.53 -6.02
CA TRP A 140 11.38 -15.91 -5.79
C TRP A 140 10.06 -15.98 -5.04
N ALA A 141 9.70 -14.90 -4.31
CA ALA A 141 8.40 -14.77 -3.67
C ALA A 141 7.94 -13.32 -3.65
N GLN A 142 6.61 -13.12 -3.66
CA GLN A 142 5.98 -11.80 -3.53
C GLN A 142 4.76 -11.88 -2.62
N LEU A 143 4.60 -10.89 -1.73
CA LEU A 143 3.36 -10.66 -0.99
C LEU A 143 2.60 -9.51 -1.66
N TRP A 144 1.43 -9.78 -2.19
CA TRP A 144 0.54 -8.79 -2.77
C TRP A 144 -0.45 -8.28 -1.74
N THR A 145 -0.25 -7.03 -1.30
CA THR A 145 -1.00 -6.39 -0.22
C THR A 145 -2.19 -5.56 -0.69
N LYS A 146 -2.37 -5.43 -2.01
CA LYS A 146 -3.44 -4.59 -2.60
C LYS A 146 -4.82 -5.26 -2.61
N ARG A 147 -4.92 -6.56 -2.41
CA ARG A 147 -6.19 -7.28 -2.48
C ARG A 147 -6.98 -7.13 -1.18
N VAL A 148 -8.25 -6.72 -1.30
CA VAL A 148 -9.14 -6.50 -0.14
C VAL A 148 -9.54 -7.81 0.53
N GLN A 149 -9.74 -8.87 -0.27
CA GLN A 149 -10.30 -10.13 0.21
C GLN A 149 -9.27 -11.02 0.92
N SER A 150 -8.02 -10.99 0.47
CA SER A 150 -6.94 -11.85 0.97
C SER A 150 -5.58 -11.18 0.80
N LEU A 151 -4.63 -11.51 1.66
CA LEU A 151 -3.22 -11.33 1.38
C LEU A 151 -2.78 -12.46 0.46
N GLU A 152 -2.17 -12.12 -0.68
CA GLU A 152 -1.77 -13.11 -1.68
C GLU A 152 -0.25 -13.30 -1.65
N LEU A 153 0.18 -14.54 -1.45
CA LEU A 153 1.58 -14.96 -1.60
C LEU A 153 1.74 -15.57 -2.99
N PHE A 154 2.67 -15.05 -3.76
CA PHE A 154 3.13 -15.63 -5.01
C PHE A 154 4.50 -16.28 -4.78
N LEU A 155 4.62 -17.55 -5.10
CA LEU A 155 5.88 -18.26 -5.23
C LEU A 155 6.26 -18.29 -6.70
N LEU A 156 7.50 -17.96 -7.04
CA LEU A 156 7.98 -17.76 -8.40
C LEU A 156 9.30 -18.52 -8.58
N GLY A 157 9.38 -19.39 -9.57
CA GLY A 157 10.59 -20.16 -9.82
C GLY A 157 10.75 -20.66 -11.24
N PRO A 158 11.85 -21.31 -11.58
CA PRO A 158 11.93 -22.11 -12.79
C PRO A 158 10.86 -23.20 -12.78
N PRO A 159 10.44 -23.69 -13.96
CA PRO A 159 9.46 -24.80 -14.04
C PRO A 159 9.91 -26.01 -13.23
N GLY A 160 8.97 -26.60 -12.48
CA GLY A 160 9.23 -27.78 -11.64
C GLY A 160 9.90 -27.52 -10.29
N THR A 161 10.18 -26.25 -9.94
CA THR A 161 10.79 -25.93 -8.63
C THR A 161 9.77 -25.73 -7.51
N ILE A 162 8.49 -25.53 -7.84
CA ILE A 162 7.44 -25.34 -6.83
C ILE A 162 6.83 -26.71 -6.49
N PRO A 163 6.86 -27.15 -5.22
CA PRO A 163 6.31 -28.45 -4.83
C PRO A 163 4.77 -28.45 -4.81
N LEU A 164 4.15 -28.54 -6.00
CA LEU A 164 2.71 -28.42 -6.21
C LEU A 164 1.86 -29.37 -5.36
N GLY A 165 2.36 -30.58 -5.09
CA GLY A 165 1.67 -31.53 -4.22
C GLY A 165 1.47 -31.05 -2.78
N ARG A 166 2.35 -30.17 -2.28
CA ARG A 166 2.22 -29.52 -0.95
C ARG A 166 1.29 -28.33 -1.00
N VAL A 167 1.25 -27.63 -2.13
CA VAL A 167 0.40 -26.47 -2.33
C VAL A 167 -1.08 -26.86 -2.32
N ALA A 168 -1.42 -28.01 -2.88
CA ALA A 168 -2.80 -28.52 -2.92
C ALA A 168 -3.42 -28.71 -1.53
N GLY A 169 -2.60 -28.96 -0.48
CA GLY A 169 -3.05 -29.09 0.91
C GLY A 169 -3.39 -27.77 1.61
N LEU A 170 -3.00 -26.63 1.05
CA LEU A 170 -3.16 -25.30 1.66
C LEU A 170 -4.50 -24.59 1.29
N GLY A 171 -5.42 -25.30 0.68
CA GLY A 171 -6.84 -24.92 0.49
C GLY A 171 -7.12 -23.89 -0.59
N GLN A 172 -6.53 -22.70 -0.53
CA GLN A 172 -6.78 -21.61 -1.51
C GLN A 172 -5.59 -21.34 -2.43
N ALA A 173 -4.85 -22.37 -2.77
CA ALA A 173 -3.73 -22.27 -3.67
C ALA A 173 -4.14 -22.49 -5.13
N ARG A 174 -3.53 -21.71 -6.03
CA ARG A 174 -3.79 -21.78 -7.47
C ARG A 174 -2.49 -21.64 -8.25
N GLU A 175 -2.25 -22.56 -9.14
CA GLU A 175 -1.20 -22.43 -10.16
C GLU A 175 -1.57 -21.35 -11.18
N ILE A 176 -0.57 -20.57 -11.60
CA ILE A 176 -0.72 -19.54 -12.63
C ILE A 176 0.12 -19.96 -13.82
N THR A 177 -0.54 -20.43 -14.87
CA THR A 177 0.10 -20.78 -16.12
C THR A 177 0.50 -19.54 -16.91
N GLY A 178 1.65 -19.62 -17.62
CA GLY A 178 2.09 -18.55 -18.50
C GLY A 178 2.60 -17.28 -17.78
N TYR A 179 3.16 -17.42 -16.57
CA TYR A 179 3.77 -16.29 -15.90
C TYR A 179 4.95 -15.71 -16.70
N LYS A 180 5.18 -14.40 -16.58
CA LYS A 180 6.19 -13.68 -17.38
C LYS A 180 7.57 -14.35 -17.31
N GLY A 181 8.23 -14.46 -18.47
CA GLY A 181 9.59 -14.99 -18.58
C GLY A 181 9.68 -16.51 -18.46
N GLY A 182 8.60 -17.26 -18.76
CA GLY A 182 8.63 -18.72 -18.74
C GLY A 182 8.75 -19.32 -17.33
N ARG A 183 8.49 -18.52 -16.30
CA ARG A 183 8.56 -18.98 -14.92
C ARG A 183 7.27 -19.66 -14.49
N GLU A 184 7.41 -20.59 -13.57
CA GLU A 184 6.29 -21.15 -12.82
C GLU A 184 5.86 -20.18 -11.72
N ALA A 185 4.56 -20.08 -11.50
CA ALA A 185 4.01 -19.25 -10.43
C ALA A 185 2.87 -19.95 -9.73
N VAL A 186 2.88 -19.93 -8.40
CA VAL A 186 1.77 -20.39 -7.57
C VAL A 186 1.30 -19.25 -6.68
N LYS A 187 -0.01 -19.01 -6.67
CA LYS A 187 -0.65 -18.04 -5.80
C LYS A 187 -1.35 -18.75 -4.66
N ILE A 188 -1.08 -18.31 -3.43
CA ILE A 188 -1.72 -18.77 -2.21
C ILE A 188 -2.41 -17.59 -1.55
N SER A 189 -3.69 -17.71 -1.22
CA SER A 189 -4.49 -16.66 -0.59
C SER A 189 -4.69 -16.94 0.89
N PHE A 190 -4.38 -15.94 1.74
CA PHE A 190 -4.50 -16.02 3.19
C PHE A 190 -5.48 -14.98 3.72
N ASN A 191 -6.39 -15.39 4.61
CA ASN A 191 -7.37 -14.51 5.25
C ASN A 191 -7.18 -14.43 6.76
N SER A 192 -6.38 -15.33 7.35
CA SER A 192 -6.19 -15.41 8.79
C SER A 192 -4.77 -15.84 9.16
N LEU A 193 -4.35 -15.45 10.36
CA LEU A 193 -3.07 -15.87 10.93
C LEU A 193 -2.99 -17.39 11.12
N LYS A 194 -4.12 -18.05 11.39
CA LYS A 194 -4.17 -19.52 11.54
C LYS A 194 -3.74 -20.22 10.25
N GLN A 195 -4.21 -19.73 9.09
CA GLN A 195 -3.80 -20.30 7.79
C GLN A 195 -2.31 -20.13 7.54
N ALA A 196 -1.75 -18.96 7.82
CA ALA A 196 -0.34 -18.68 7.60
C ALA A 196 0.59 -19.39 8.59
N ARG A 197 0.13 -19.70 9.81
CA ARG A 197 0.88 -20.46 10.83
C ARG A 197 0.83 -21.96 10.62
N HIS A 198 0.17 -22.44 9.58
CA HIS A 198 0.12 -23.88 9.32
C HIS A 198 1.53 -24.40 8.99
N ALA A 199 1.94 -25.50 9.60
CA ALA A 199 3.29 -26.06 9.45
C ALA A 199 3.66 -26.35 7.98
N ASP A 200 2.66 -26.65 7.15
CA ASP A 200 2.88 -26.90 5.73
C ASP A 200 3.27 -25.63 4.95
N VAL A 201 2.90 -24.43 5.43
CA VAL A 201 3.35 -23.16 4.82
C VAL A 201 4.86 -23.03 4.98
N GLU A 202 5.38 -23.17 6.20
CA GLU A 202 6.82 -23.05 6.45
C GLU A 202 7.62 -24.14 5.70
N ARG A 203 7.07 -25.35 5.65
CA ARG A 203 7.68 -26.47 4.91
C ARG A 203 7.72 -26.19 3.42
N LEU A 204 6.61 -25.67 2.85
CA LEU A 204 6.53 -25.26 1.46
C LEU A 204 7.56 -24.19 1.12
N LEU A 205 7.69 -23.16 1.96
CA LEU A 205 8.63 -22.05 1.72
C LEU A 205 10.08 -22.55 1.73
N ARG A 206 10.45 -23.44 2.65
CA ARG A 206 11.80 -24.05 2.72
C ARG A 206 12.11 -24.90 1.49
N ASP A 207 11.18 -25.75 1.09
CA ASP A 207 11.35 -26.62 -0.07
C ASP A 207 11.44 -25.84 -1.38
N HIS A 208 10.58 -24.81 -1.54
CA HIS A 208 10.63 -23.94 -2.70
C HIS A 208 11.96 -23.18 -2.80
N ARG A 209 12.45 -22.64 -1.66
CA ARG A 209 13.77 -21.98 -1.63
C ARG A 209 14.89 -22.94 -2.05
N ALA A 210 14.89 -24.16 -1.53
CA ALA A 210 15.89 -25.17 -1.89
C ALA A 210 15.86 -25.46 -3.39
N GLY A 211 14.69 -25.59 -4.00
CA GLY A 211 14.52 -25.76 -5.45
C GLY A 211 15.04 -24.57 -6.28
N CYS A 212 14.89 -23.34 -5.79
CA CYS A 212 15.38 -22.14 -6.49
C CYS A 212 16.89 -21.89 -6.34
N GLY A 213 17.52 -22.45 -5.29
CA GLY A 213 18.95 -22.27 -5.02
C GLY A 213 19.86 -23.30 -5.72
N SER A 214 19.28 -24.32 -6.34
CA SER A 214 20.00 -25.43 -6.99
C SER A 214 20.20 -25.24 -8.50
N SER A 215 19.86 -24.06 -9.04
CA SER A 215 19.87 -23.76 -10.48
C SER A 215 21.02 -22.86 -10.88
#